data_2c21bd3fafb64207163f84a8136e25c6
#
_entry.id   2c21bd3fafb64207163f84a8136e25c6
#
_cell.length_a   1.000
_cell.length_b   1.000
_cell.length_c   1.000
_cell.angle_alpha   90.00
_cell.angle_beta   90.00
_cell.angle_gamma   90.00
#
_symmetry.space_group_name_H-M   'P 1'
#
loop_
_entity.id
_entity.type
_entity.pdbx_description
1 polymer ?
#
loop_
_entity_poly.entity_id
_entity_poly.type
_entity_poly.pdbx_seq_one_letter_code
_entity_poly.pdbx_strand_id
1 'polypeptide(L)'
;GVDTLTLQVAAADGGTTIIPQLSGIEIIQATNSAATDGDSDASEILTVATAGLTGITAVANIAGGAGAAGVTFNDLAGATDVTIKSGVGTTTVNHNATAFAGANDAITVTVSGTSSTTVAITDDSLSTATVLEEVTVNSISVANTLADLQLSSANVPSLKITGSTSLTISAALDSSVTSIDASGMPTGGFT
;
A
#
# COMPACT_ATOMS: atom_id res chain seq x y z
N GLY A 1 -10.16 21.49 6.58
CA GLY A 1 -9.42 21.14 5.35
C GLY A 1 -8.91 19.72 5.49
N VAL A 2 -8.30 19.18 4.45
CA VAL A 2 -7.58 17.91 4.53
C VAL A 2 -6.12 18.26 4.78
N ASP A 3 -5.58 17.77 5.90
CA ASP A 3 -4.21 18.05 6.30
C ASP A 3 -3.28 16.90 5.90
N THR A 4 -2.13 17.25 5.30
CA THR A 4 -1.18 16.28 4.77
C THR A 4 0.17 16.42 5.45
N LEU A 5 0.67 15.33 6.01
CA LEU A 5 2.06 15.20 6.43
C LEU A 5 2.89 14.65 5.27
N THR A 6 3.93 15.36 4.85
CA THR A 6 4.88 14.88 3.84
C THR A 6 6.22 14.60 4.49
N LEU A 7 6.70 13.36 4.32
CA LEU A 7 7.99 12.88 4.80
C LEU A 7 8.89 12.56 3.60
N GLN A 8 10.12 13.07 3.63
CA GLN A 8 11.16 12.68 2.70
C GLN A 8 12.37 12.23 3.50
N VAL A 9 12.71 10.97 3.42
CA VAL A 9 13.75 10.34 4.25
C VAL A 9 14.60 9.43 3.36
N ALA A 10 15.91 9.48 3.56
CA ALA A 10 16.79 8.40 3.13
C ALA A 10 16.93 7.43 4.31
N ALA A 11 16.28 6.29 4.24
CA ALA A 11 16.39 5.29 5.30
C ALA A 11 17.82 4.78 5.38
N ALA A 12 18.30 4.61 6.60
CA ALA A 12 19.63 4.04 6.84
C ALA A 12 19.60 2.53 6.67
N ASP A 13 20.75 1.96 6.49
CA ASP A 13 20.98 0.53 6.58
C ASP A 13 20.42 0.00 7.92
N GLY A 14 19.67 -1.10 7.88
CA GLY A 14 18.89 -1.60 9.02
C GLY A 14 17.54 -0.91 9.23
N GLY A 15 17.15 0.00 8.33
CA GLY A 15 15.87 0.69 8.32
C GLY A 15 15.82 1.95 9.18
N THR A 16 14.78 2.76 8.95
CA THR A 16 14.52 3.99 9.71
C THR A 16 13.04 4.03 10.10
N THR A 17 12.77 4.24 11.40
CA THR A 17 11.40 4.39 11.90
C THR A 17 11.14 5.85 12.28
N ILE A 18 10.06 6.41 11.74
CA ILE A 18 9.53 7.73 12.11
C ILE A 18 8.25 7.53 12.89
N ILE A 19 8.16 8.20 14.04
CA ILE A 19 6.98 8.19 14.92
C ILE A 19 6.44 9.63 14.96
N PRO A 20 5.48 10.01 14.09
CA PRO A 20 4.94 11.35 14.11
C PRO A 20 4.14 11.60 15.39
N GLN A 21 4.31 12.78 15.99
CA GLN A 21 3.58 13.22 17.19
C GLN A 21 2.68 14.40 16.79
N LEU A 22 1.66 14.11 15.99
CA LEU A 22 0.78 15.10 15.39
C LEU A 22 -0.68 14.70 15.58
N SER A 23 -1.58 15.65 15.43
CA SER A 23 -3.04 15.40 15.44
C SER A 23 -3.70 16.14 14.27
N GLY A 24 -4.83 15.61 13.79
CA GLY A 24 -5.57 16.22 12.71
C GLY A 24 -4.88 16.07 11.34
N ILE A 25 -4.15 14.99 11.13
CA ILE A 25 -3.56 14.64 9.84
C ILE A 25 -4.41 13.54 9.22
N GLU A 26 -4.92 13.76 8.04
CA GLU A 26 -5.73 12.81 7.29
C GLU A 26 -4.92 12.04 6.24
N ILE A 27 -3.84 12.63 5.73
CA ILE A 27 -3.01 12.02 4.70
C ILE A 27 -1.55 12.00 5.12
N ILE A 28 -0.90 10.85 4.98
CA ILE A 28 0.55 10.73 5.15
C ILE A 28 1.18 10.37 3.80
N GLN A 29 2.09 11.22 3.33
CA GLN A 29 2.90 10.96 2.14
C GLN A 29 4.34 10.70 2.57
N ALA A 30 4.90 9.57 2.13
CA ALA A 30 6.27 9.21 2.41
C ALA A 30 7.06 8.99 1.13
N THR A 31 8.27 9.47 1.11
CA THR A 31 9.28 9.20 0.09
C THR A 31 10.49 8.62 0.78
N ASN A 32 10.85 7.40 0.44
CA ASN A 32 12.13 6.82 0.84
C ASN A 32 13.14 7.05 -0.29
N SER A 33 14.08 7.94 -0.07
CA SER A 33 15.12 8.30 -1.05
C SER A 33 16.43 7.57 -0.82
N ALA A 34 16.44 6.50 -0.02
CA ALA A 34 17.63 5.68 0.16
C ALA A 34 18.08 5.12 -1.19
N ALA A 35 19.39 5.17 -1.43
CA ALA A 35 20.00 4.41 -2.49
C ALA A 35 20.29 3.01 -1.94
N THR A 36 20.02 1.97 -2.72
CA THR A 36 20.55 0.66 -2.38
C THR A 36 22.07 0.74 -2.39
N ASP A 37 22.72 0.32 -1.33
CA ASP A 37 24.19 0.36 -1.19
C ASP A 37 24.90 -0.72 -2.01
N GLY A 38 24.11 -1.55 -2.71
CA GLY A 38 24.61 -2.62 -3.58
C GLY A 38 24.79 -3.95 -2.89
N ASP A 39 24.46 -4.04 -1.61
CA ASP A 39 24.25 -5.34 -0.98
C ASP A 39 22.92 -5.94 -1.42
N SER A 40 22.65 -7.17 -1.08
CA SER A 40 21.45 -7.89 -1.50
C SER A 40 20.37 -7.92 -0.43
N ASP A 41 20.54 -7.16 0.65
CA ASP A 41 19.50 -7.07 1.64
C ASP A 41 18.55 -5.88 1.35
N ALA A 42 17.31 -6.01 1.75
CA ALA A 42 16.28 -4.98 1.60
C ALA A 42 16.15 -4.22 2.94
N SER A 43 17.27 -3.77 3.49
CA SER A 43 17.32 -3.25 4.84
C SER A 43 16.94 -1.77 4.97
N GLU A 44 16.96 -0.99 3.86
CA GLU A 44 16.65 0.44 3.87
C GLU A 44 15.13 0.69 3.84
N ILE A 45 14.42 0.13 4.79
CA ILE A 45 12.97 0.33 4.90
C ILE A 45 12.67 1.59 5.71
N LEU A 46 11.89 2.49 5.13
CA LEU A 46 11.29 3.59 5.89
C LEU A 46 9.99 3.11 6.53
N THR A 47 9.95 3.02 7.85
CA THR A 47 8.72 2.73 8.60
C THR A 47 8.13 4.02 9.17
N VAL A 48 6.87 4.29 8.84
CA VAL A 48 6.07 5.34 9.44
C VAL A 48 5.10 4.68 10.42
N ALA A 49 5.39 4.82 11.72
CA ALA A 49 4.54 4.29 12.77
C ALA A 49 3.39 5.26 13.03
N THR A 50 2.15 4.83 12.81
CA THR A 50 0.95 5.66 12.93
C THR A 50 0.21 5.45 14.25
N ALA A 51 0.76 4.65 15.16
CA ALA A 51 0.22 4.42 16.49
C ALA A 51 -0.09 5.74 17.21
N GLY A 52 -1.33 5.91 17.63
CA GLY A 52 -1.78 7.12 18.31
C GLY A 52 -2.18 8.28 17.37
N LEU A 53 -1.99 8.17 16.07
CA LEU A 53 -2.60 9.08 15.12
C LEU A 53 -4.05 8.66 14.86
N THR A 54 -4.95 9.62 14.80
CA THR A 54 -6.36 9.38 14.51
C THR A 54 -6.80 10.17 13.30
N GLY A 55 -7.74 9.60 12.53
CA GLY A 55 -8.29 10.29 11.36
C GLY A 55 -7.51 10.09 10.07
N ILE A 56 -6.50 9.21 10.05
CA ILE A 56 -5.79 8.88 8.81
C ILE A 56 -6.77 8.18 7.86
N THR A 57 -6.95 8.75 6.68
CA THR A 57 -7.83 8.21 5.62
C THR A 57 -7.06 7.74 4.41
N ALA A 58 -5.83 8.22 4.22
CA ALA A 58 -4.99 7.80 3.11
C ALA A 58 -3.50 7.84 3.45
N VAL A 59 -2.75 6.90 2.86
CA VAL A 59 -1.29 6.91 2.86
C VAL A 59 -0.76 6.85 1.44
N ALA A 60 0.42 7.45 1.20
CA ALA A 60 1.02 7.44 -0.12
C ALA A 60 2.53 7.16 -0.04
N ASN A 61 2.99 6.19 -0.84
CA ASN A 61 4.40 6.04 -1.17
C ASN A 61 4.68 6.81 -2.47
N ILE A 62 5.40 7.91 -2.32
CA ILE A 62 5.83 8.75 -3.42
C ILE A 62 7.30 8.43 -3.67
N ALA A 63 7.57 7.50 -4.57
CA ALA A 63 8.93 7.06 -4.81
C ALA A 63 9.84 8.20 -5.25
N GLY A 64 10.97 8.28 -4.56
CA GLY A 64 12.09 9.12 -4.95
C GLY A 64 13.29 8.20 -5.17
N GLY A 65 13.96 8.21 -6.20
CA GLY A 65 15.23 7.52 -6.40
C GLY A 65 15.14 6.11 -6.98
N ALA A 66 16.26 5.67 -7.54
CA ALA A 66 16.44 4.33 -8.05
C ALA A 66 16.89 3.43 -6.90
N GLY A 67 16.08 2.47 -6.55
CA GLY A 67 16.42 1.48 -5.53
C GLY A 67 15.20 0.73 -5.04
N ALA A 68 15.42 -0.42 -4.44
CA ALA A 68 14.36 -1.27 -3.89
C ALA A 68 13.92 -0.86 -2.47
N ALA A 69 14.25 0.34 -2.04
CA ALA A 69 13.94 0.83 -0.71
C ALA A 69 12.42 0.85 -0.47
N GLY A 70 11.97 0.08 0.52
CA GLY A 70 10.55 -0.06 0.85
C GLY A 70 10.02 1.07 1.72
N VAL A 71 8.69 1.20 1.76
CA VAL A 71 7.98 2.04 2.73
C VAL A 71 6.95 1.17 3.45
N THR A 72 6.96 1.23 4.77
CA THR A 72 5.97 0.58 5.63
C THR A 72 5.18 1.64 6.39
N PHE A 73 3.87 1.62 6.27
CA PHE A 73 2.95 2.33 7.15
C PHE A 73 2.43 1.33 8.18
N ASN A 74 2.69 1.60 9.45
CA ASN A 74 2.46 0.61 10.50
C ASN A 74 1.41 1.08 11.52
N ASP A 75 0.53 0.18 11.94
CA ASP A 75 -0.48 0.38 12.99
C ASP A 75 -1.60 1.37 12.61
N LEU A 76 -2.11 1.27 11.39
CA LEU A 76 -3.25 2.07 10.92
C LEU A 76 -4.55 1.62 11.61
N ALA A 77 -5.29 2.58 12.16
CA ALA A 77 -6.46 2.30 13.00
C ALA A 77 -7.78 2.12 12.23
N GLY A 78 -7.79 2.29 10.93
CA GLY A 78 -8.99 2.15 10.10
C GLY A 78 -8.66 1.83 8.66
N ALA A 79 -9.66 1.46 7.88
CA ALA A 79 -9.54 1.25 6.45
C ALA A 79 -8.95 2.50 5.79
N THR A 80 -7.78 2.35 5.18
CA THR A 80 -6.97 3.47 4.72
C THR A 80 -6.61 3.28 3.26
N ASP A 81 -6.93 4.26 2.41
CA ASP A 81 -6.58 4.24 1.00
C ASP A 81 -5.07 4.39 0.78
N VAL A 82 -4.57 3.72 -0.25
CA VAL A 82 -3.14 3.66 -0.57
C VAL A 82 -2.87 4.25 -1.94
N THR A 83 -1.89 5.14 -2.04
CA THR A 83 -1.43 5.66 -3.34
C THR A 83 0.05 5.34 -3.52
N ILE A 84 0.41 4.79 -4.69
CA ILE A 84 1.79 4.49 -5.06
C ILE A 84 2.11 5.21 -6.36
N LYS A 85 3.11 6.10 -6.32
CA LYS A 85 3.57 6.86 -7.48
C LYS A 85 5.01 6.50 -7.81
N SER A 86 5.23 6.08 -9.06
CA SER A 86 6.57 5.77 -9.60
C SER A 86 7.36 4.80 -8.70
N GLY A 87 6.64 3.86 -8.07
CA GLY A 87 7.18 2.97 -7.05
C GLY A 87 7.99 1.84 -7.65
N VAL A 88 9.14 1.61 -7.05
CA VAL A 88 9.89 0.35 -7.08
C VAL A 88 10.04 -0.12 -5.63
N GLY A 89 10.20 -1.42 -5.42
CA GLY A 89 10.30 -1.99 -4.08
C GLY A 89 8.95 -2.33 -3.46
N THR A 90 8.92 -2.49 -2.15
CA THR A 90 7.74 -2.93 -1.42
C THR A 90 7.07 -1.75 -0.71
N THR A 91 5.75 -1.65 -0.85
CA THR A 91 4.91 -0.81 0.00
C THR A 91 4.08 -1.72 0.90
N THR A 92 4.33 -1.66 2.20
CA THR A 92 3.59 -2.42 3.19
C THR A 92 2.65 -1.50 3.97
N VAL A 93 1.41 -1.92 4.11
CA VAL A 93 0.38 -1.18 4.84
C VAL A 93 -0.21 -2.11 5.89
N ASN A 94 0.23 -1.93 7.13
CA ASN A 94 -0.20 -2.74 8.26
C ASN A 94 -1.31 -2.04 9.02
N HIS A 95 -2.45 -2.68 9.09
CA HIS A 95 -3.59 -2.24 9.87
C HIS A 95 -3.58 -2.92 11.24
N ASN A 96 -4.05 -2.21 12.26
CA ASN A 96 -4.17 -2.83 13.58
C ASN A 96 -5.42 -3.72 13.66
N ALA A 97 -5.49 -4.53 14.71
CA ALA A 97 -6.51 -5.55 14.91
C ALA A 97 -7.97 -5.06 14.93
N THR A 98 -8.21 -3.75 14.94
CA THR A 98 -9.56 -3.17 14.96
C THR A 98 -9.90 -2.41 13.67
N ALA A 99 -8.96 -2.33 12.72
CA ALA A 99 -9.12 -1.52 11.53
C ALA A 99 -10.29 -1.98 10.63
N PHE A 100 -10.53 -3.28 10.58
CA PHE A 100 -11.57 -3.92 9.75
C PHE A 100 -12.66 -4.58 10.61
N ALA A 101 -13.12 -3.88 11.65
CA ALA A 101 -14.16 -4.38 12.53
C ALA A 101 -15.59 -4.18 11.99
N GLY A 102 -15.73 -3.56 10.84
CA GLY A 102 -17.00 -3.32 10.15
C GLY A 102 -17.52 -4.55 9.42
N ALA A 103 -18.58 -4.36 8.68
CA ALA A 103 -19.18 -5.40 7.83
C ALA A 103 -19.07 -5.04 6.33
N ASN A 104 -18.43 -3.94 5.99
CA ASN A 104 -18.22 -3.48 4.62
C ASN A 104 -16.95 -2.62 4.57
N ASP A 105 -15.83 -3.19 4.97
CA ASP A 105 -14.55 -2.49 4.94
C ASP A 105 -13.94 -2.63 3.55
N ALA A 106 -13.58 -1.49 2.97
CA ALA A 106 -13.00 -1.43 1.64
C ALA A 106 -11.85 -0.43 1.59
N ILE A 107 -10.83 -0.73 0.81
CA ILE A 107 -9.72 0.19 0.54
C ILE A 107 -9.47 0.30 -0.96
N THR A 108 -8.95 1.46 -1.37
CA THR A 108 -8.49 1.69 -2.73
C THR A 108 -6.97 1.78 -2.77
N VAL A 109 -6.36 0.98 -3.63
CA VAL A 109 -4.94 1.05 -3.98
C VAL A 109 -4.80 1.74 -5.33
N THR A 110 -4.38 2.99 -5.35
CA THR A 110 -4.13 3.73 -6.60
C THR A 110 -2.67 3.59 -7.00
N VAL A 111 -2.43 3.11 -8.22
CA VAL A 111 -1.09 2.93 -8.79
C VAL A 111 -0.88 3.82 -9.99
N SER A 112 0.28 4.50 -10.04
CA SER A 112 0.62 5.48 -11.08
C SER A 112 2.12 5.44 -11.38
N GLY A 113 2.49 4.93 -12.56
CA GLY A 113 3.89 4.84 -12.97
C GLY A 113 4.69 3.74 -12.25
N THR A 114 4.02 2.68 -11.79
CA THR A 114 4.69 1.54 -11.16
C THR A 114 5.19 0.55 -12.21
N SER A 115 6.39 0.02 -12.03
CA SER A 115 7.00 -0.91 -12.99
C SER A 115 7.36 -2.29 -12.41
N SER A 116 7.46 -2.42 -11.09
CA SER A 116 7.79 -3.68 -10.41
C SER A 116 7.62 -3.53 -8.90
N THR A 117 6.49 -3.03 -8.45
CA THR A 117 6.23 -2.76 -7.03
C THR A 117 5.48 -3.92 -6.41
N THR A 118 5.88 -4.35 -5.22
CA THR A 118 5.07 -5.21 -4.36
C THR A 118 4.21 -4.34 -3.44
N VAL A 119 2.93 -4.65 -3.35
CA VAL A 119 2.00 -4.05 -2.41
C VAL A 119 1.53 -5.12 -1.44
N ALA A 120 1.78 -4.91 -0.15
CA ALA A 120 1.32 -5.80 0.90
C ALA A 120 0.32 -5.06 1.80
N ILE A 121 -0.90 -5.59 1.88
CA ILE A 121 -1.93 -5.14 2.81
C ILE A 121 -2.03 -6.20 3.90
N THR A 122 -1.78 -5.81 5.13
CA THR A 122 -1.78 -6.73 6.26
C THR A 122 -2.70 -6.23 7.37
N ASP A 123 -3.16 -7.16 8.17
CA ASP A 123 -3.94 -6.91 9.38
C ASP A 123 -3.25 -7.64 10.53
N ASP A 124 -2.98 -6.94 11.62
CA ASP A 124 -2.39 -7.51 12.84
C ASP A 124 -3.38 -8.38 13.62
N SER A 125 -4.67 -8.40 13.23
CA SER A 125 -5.60 -9.34 13.83
C SER A 125 -5.31 -10.75 13.31
N LEU A 126 -4.94 -11.64 14.19
CA LEU A 126 -4.92 -13.09 13.91
C LEU A 126 -6.35 -13.67 13.91
N SER A 127 -7.36 -12.84 13.88
CA SER A 127 -8.76 -13.22 13.97
C SER A 127 -9.37 -13.33 12.57
N THR A 128 -9.93 -14.46 12.26
CA THR A 128 -10.74 -14.66 11.04
C THR A 128 -12.08 -13.90 11.06
N ALA A 129 -12.34 -13.15 12.14
CA ALA A 129 -13.58 -12.39 12.31
C ALA A 129 -13.48 -10.93 11.81
N THR A 130 -12.27 -10.44 11.53
CA THR A 130 -12.04 -9.14 10.93
C THR A 130 -11.57 -9.38 9.49
N VAL A 131 -12.34 -8.93 8.53
CA VAL A 131 -12.11 -9.17 7.10
C VAL A 131 -12.16 -7.83 6.39
N LEU A 132 -11.18 -7.57 5.56
CA LEU A 132 -11.27 -6.51 4.57
C LEU A 132 -12.06 -7.06 3.38
N GLU A 133 -13.31 -6.65 3.19
CA GLU A 133 -14.21 -7.27 2.23
C GLU A 133 -13.87 -6.98 0.79
N GLU A 134 -13.33 -5.80 0.49
CA GLU A 134 -12.97 -5.43 -0.88
C GLU A 134 -11.68 -4.63 -0.95
N VAL A 135 -10.84 -5.00 -1.90
CA VAL A 135 -9.74 -4.13 -2.37
C VAL A 135 -10.01 -3.71 -3.80
N THR A 136 -10.04 -2.40 -4.04
CA THR A 136 -10.07 -1.85 -5.39
C THR A 136 -8.65 -1.42 -5.81
N VAL A 137 -8.11 -1.98 -6.89
CA VAL A 137 -6.87 -1.48 -7.49
C VAL A 137 -7.21 -0.56 -8.65
N ASN A 138 -6.79 0.70 -8.56
CA ASN A 138 -7.06 1.73 -9.56
C ASN A 138 -5.78 2.10 -10.31
N SER A 139 -5.68 1.70 -11.59
CA SER A 139 -4.51 1.92 -12.45
C SER A 139 -4.66 3.19 -13.28
N ILE A 140 -3.80 4.18 -13.04
CA ILE A 140 -3.89 5.50 -13.69
C ILE A 140 -2.57 5.95 -14.31
N SER A 141 -2.66 6.98 -15.14
CA SER A 141 -1.57 7.73 -15.78
C SER A 141 -0.86 6.98 -16.90
N VAL A 142 -0.22 5.87 -16.62
CA VAL A 142 0.50 5.00 -17.58
C VAL A 142 0.24 3.55 -17.24
N ALA A 143 0.60 2.64 -18.13
CA ALA A 143 0.55 1.20 -17.84
C ALA A 143 1.34 0.89 -16.56
N ASN A 144 0.73 0.14 -15.65
CA ASN A 144 1.30 -0.19 -14.36
C ASN A 144 1.57 -1.70 -14.25
N THR A 145 2.64 -2.04 -13.56
CA THR A 145 2.98 -3.43 -13.22
C THR A 145 3.22 -3.53 -11.72
N LEU A 146 2.48 -4.40 -11.06
CA LEU A 146 2.78 -4.87 -9.72
C LEU A 146 3.56 -6.19 -9.85
N ALA A 147 4.67 -6.30 -9.15
CA ALA A 147 5.38 -7.57 -9.00
C ALA A 147 4.51 -8.55 -8.23
N ASP A 148 3.85 -8.05 -7.19
CA ASP A 148 2.99 -8.83 -6.32
C ASP A 148 1.92 -7.95 -5.65
N LEU A 149 0.77 -8.54 -5.35
CA LEU A 149 -0.29 -7.95 -4.53
C LEU A 149 -0.62 -8.94 -3.42
N GLN A 150 -0.09 -8.69 -2.23
CA GLN A 150 -0.20 -9.58 -1.07
C GLN A 150 -1.38 -9.15 -0.20
N LEU A 151 -2.40 -9.99 -0.14
CA LEU A 151 -3.66 -9.73 0.57
C LEU A 151 -3.98 -10.82 1.61
N SER A 152 -3.15 -11.83 1.74
CA SER A 152 -3.42 -13.03 2.53
C SER A 152 -3.65 -12.77 4.01
N SER A 153 -2.93 -11.80 4.56
CA SER A 153 -3.08 -11.43 5.98
C SER A 153 -4.37 -10.64 6.25
N ALA A 154 -4.89 -9.95 5.22
CA ALA A 154 -6.15 -9.21 5.32
C ALA A 154 -7.37 -10.04 4.90
N ASN A 155 -7.16 -11.28 4.40
CA ASN A 155 -8.20 -12.24 4.02
C ASN A 155 -9.27 -11.66 3.08
N VAL A 156 -8.84 -11.00 2.00
CA VAL A 156 -9.70 -10.25 1.06
C VAL A 156 -10.42 -11.16 0.07
N PRO A 157 -11.76 -11.30 0.14
CA PRO A 157 -12.49 -12.15 -0.79
C PRO A 157 -12.80 -11.49 -2.15
N SER A 158 -12.85 -10.16 -2.21
CA SER A 158 -13.24 -9.41 -3.42
C SER A 158 -12.13 -8.48 -3.88
N LEU A 159 -11.69 -8.65 -5.12
CA LEU A 159 -10.74 -7.79 -5.80
C LEU A 159 -11.42 -7.10 -6.98
N LYS A 160 -11.45 -5.77 -6.94
CA LYS A 160 -11.95 -4.96 -8.04
C LYS A 160 -10.80 -4.26 -8.74
N ILE A 161 -10.76 -4.31 -10.05
CA ILE A 161 -9.73 -3.65 -10.86
C ILE A 161 -10.39 -2.57 -11.70
N THR A 162 -9.90 -1.35 -11.55
CA THR A 162 -10.39 -0.17 -12.26
C THR A 162 -9.24 0.65 -12.81
N GLY A 163 -9.56 1.64 -13.62
CA GLY A 163 -8.56 2.63 -14.04
C GLY A 163 -8.67 3.03 -15.50
N SER A 164 -7.77 3.92 -15.89
CA SER A 164 -7.69 4.44 -17.26
C SER A 164 -6.55 3.83 -18.08
N THR A 165 -5.71 3.01 -17.44
CA THR A 165 -4.52 2.40 -18.05
C THR A 165 -4.42 0.93 -17.66
N SER A 166 -3.64 0.14 -18.41
CA SER A 166 -3.50 -1.28 -18.14
C SER A 166 -2.81 -1.55 -16.78
N LEU A 167 -3.17 -2.67 -16.19
CA LEU A 167 -2.55 -3.22 -14.99
C LEU A 167 -2.11 -4.65 -15.24
N THR A 168 -0.88 -4.96 -14.89
CA THR A 168 -0.36 -6.33 -14.82
C THR A 168 -0.02 -6.66 -13.36
N ILE A 169 -0.45 -7.81 -12.87
CA ILE A 169 -0.02 -8.38 -11.59
C ILE A 169 0.76 -9.65 -11.92
N SER A 170 2.08 -9.66 -11.64
CA SER A 170 2.98 -10.70 -12.12
C SER A 170 2.94 -11.97 -11.28
N ALA A 171 2.69 -11.84 -9.97
CA ALA A 171 2.54 -12.98 -9.08
C ALA A 171 1.10 -13.54 -9.11
N ALA A 172 0.94 -14.78 -8.67
CA ALA A 172 -0.38 -15.34 -8.44
C ALA A 172 -1.08 -14.62 -7.27
N LEU A 173 -2.35 -14.32 -7.43
CA LEU A 173 -3.15 -13.73 -6.36
C LEU A 173 -3.30 -14.69 -5.17
N ASP A 174 -3.46 -14.13 -4.01
CA ASP A 174 -3.71 -14.88 -2.78
C ASP A 174 -4.97 -15.73 -2.86
N SER A 175 -4.95 -16.90 -2.23
CA SER A 175 -6.07 -17.84 -2.22
C SER A 175 -7.33 -17.33 -1.50
N SER A 176 -7.22 -16.24 -0.73
CA SER A 176 -8.37 -15.56 -0.12
C SER A 176 -9.24 -14.85 -1.16
N VAL A 177 -8.66 -14.44 -2.30
CA VAL A 177 -9.39 -13.77 -3.37
C VAL A 177 -10.25 -14.79 -4.12
N THR A 178 -11.54 -14.71 -3.93
CA THR A 178 -12.53 -15.62 -4.56
C THR A 178 -13.31 -14.97 -5.68
N SER A 179 -13.27 -13.65 -5.80
CA SER A 179 -13.96 -12.86 -6.81
C SER A 179 -13.06 -11.76 -7.38
N ILE A 180 -13.05 -11.63 -8.70
CA ILE A 180 -12.33 -10.55 -9.40
C ILE A 180 -13.30 -9.86 -10.36
N ASP A 181 -13.44 -8.55 -10.22
CA ASP A 181 -14.18 -7.69 -11.16
C ASP A 181 -13.24 -6.70 -11.84
N ALA A 182 -12.94 -6.92 -13.09
CA ALA A 182 -12.14 -6.01 -13.92
C ALA A 182 -12.97 -5.27 -14.98
N SER A 183 -14.29 -5.22 -14.82
CA SER A 183 -15.21 -4.57 -15.78
C SER A 183 -14.96 -3.04 -15.88
N GLY A 184 -14.32 -2.44 -14.88
CA GLY A 184 -13.93 -1.02 -14.87
C GLY A 184 -12.65 -0.69 -15.64
N MET A 185 -12.02 -1.69 -16.29
CA MET A 185 -10.80 -1.50 -17.07
C MET A 185 -11.09 -1.28 -18.55
N PRO A 186 -10.24 -0.54 -19.30
CA PRO A 186 -10.28 -0.53 -20.75
C PRO A 186 -10.04 -1.93 -21.32
N THR A 187 -10.54 -2.20 -22.52
CA THR A 187 -10.44 -3.51 -23.18
C THR A 187 -8.99 -4.01 -23.22
N GLY A 188 -8.73 -5.20 -22.67
CA GLY A 188 -7.39 -5.78 -22.56
C GLY A 188 -6.51 -5.16 -21.47
N GLY A 189 -7.10 -4.44 -20.54
CA GLY A 189 -6.35 -3.66 -19.55
C GLY A 189 -5.88 -4.41 -18.31
N PHE A 190 -6.29 -5.66 -18.08
CA PHE A 190 -5.87 -6.45 -16.90
C PHE A 190 -5.31 -7.80 -17.32
N THR A 191 -4.14 -8.14 -16.76
CA THR A 191 -3.43 -9.42 -16.95
C THR A 191 -2.67 -9.82 -15.69
#